data_c108d8abf64812ee6a687613ff0bdff5
#
_entry.id   c108d8abf64812ee6a687613ff0bdff5
#
_cell.length_a   1.000
_cell.length_b   1.000
_cell.length_c   1.000
_cell.angle_alpha   90.00
_cell.angle_beta   90.00
_cell.angle_gamma   90.00
#
_symmetry.space_group_name_H-M   'P 1'
#
loop_
_entity.id
_entity.type
_entity.pdbx_description
1 polymer ?
#
loop_
_entity_poly.entity_id
_entity_poly.type
_entity_poly.pdbx_seq_one_letter_code
_entity_poly.pdbx_strand_id
1 'polypeptide(L)'
;GRGNMAFATNRNQAPDFAEKGEMGEKFKIKVELQVLADVGLLGYPSVGKSTIISAISNAKAKIAAYHFTTLNPQLGMVRMDEDSFVVADLPGLIENAHLGVGLGIQFLRHVERCRVLVHVVSMENEDPYQDYLAINKELALYDEELLNRPQIIVANKMDVEGAEEKLKAFKKHLKKKTIIPISAMNHQNLDMLKYEILNTLKVTPKIEVKVDEKVYTYNEKKESDFIIKKGDDGIFDITGDKLYRLF
;
A
#
# COMPACT_ATOMS: atom_id res chain seq x y z
N GLY A 1 -34.45 18.88 -8.96
CA GLY A 1 -35.68 19.58 -9.37
C GLY A 1 -35.43 21.02 -9.86
N ARG A 2 -36.30 21.54 -10.67
CA ARG A 2 -36.21 22.90 -11.14
C ARG A 2 -36.93 23.82 -10.17
N GLY A 3 -36.30 24.93 -9.81
CA GLY A 3 -36.91 25.95 -8.96
C GLY A 3 -38.05 26.68 -9.67
N ASN A 4 -38.87 27.43 -8.91
CA ASN A 4 -40.03 28.16 -9.41
C ASN A 4 -39.69 29.14 -10.58
N MET A 5 -38.50 29.71 -10.56
CA MET A 5 -38.02 30.61 -11.61
C MET A 5 -37.99 29.97 -13.01
N ALA A 6 -37.79 28.64 -13.09
CA ALA A 6 -37.79 27.89 -14.35
C ALA A 6 -39.20 27.74 -14.96
N PHE A 7 -40.22 28.02 -14.19
CA PHE A 7 -41.64 27.97 -14.59
C PHE A 7 -42.30 29.37 -14.74
N ALA A 8 -41.48 30.40 -14.58
CA ALA A 8 -41.96 31.77 -14.76
C ALA A 8 -42.38 32.04 -16.23
N THR A 9 -43.52 32.67 -16.41
CA THR A 9 -44.06 33.10 -17.72
C THR A 9 -44.42 34.58 -17.68
N ASN A 10 -44.62 35.18 -18.84
CA ASN A 10 -45.02 36.59 -18.92
C ASN A 10 -46.35 36.91 -18.19
N ARG A 11 -47.21 35.89 -17.97
CA ARG A 11 -48.45 36.01 -17.23
C ARG A 11 -48.35 35.71 -15.75
N ASN A 12 -47.36 34.88 -15.36
CA ASN A 12 -47.06 34.53 -13.97
C ASN A 12 -45.55 34.58 -13.79
N GLN A 13 -45.05 35.71 -13.31
CA GLN A 13 -43.63 35.94 -13.13
C GLN A 13 -43.04 35.28 -11.85
N ALA A 14 -43.91 34.88 -10.92
CA ALA A 14 -43.52 34.24 -9.68
C ALA A 14 -44.45 33.06 -9.37
N PRO A 15 -44.31 31.92 -10.05
CA PRO A 15 -45.14 30.74 -9.76
C PRO A 15 -44.81 30.16 -8.39
N ASP A 16 -45.88 29.68 -7.72
CA ASP A 16 -45.78 29.09 -6.37
C ASP A 16 -45.41 27.61 -6.37
N PHE A 17 -45.02 27.05 -7.52
CA PHE A 17 -44.66 25.67 -7.66
C PHE A 17 -43.23 25.49 -8.17
N ALA A 18 -42.63 24.38 -7.78
CA ALA A 18 -41.29 23.96 -8.20
C ALA A 18 -41.25 22.42 -8.27
N GLU A 19 -40.37 21.91 -9.08
CA GLU A 19 -40.09 20.46 -9.09
C GLU A 19 -39.34 20.03 -7.82
N LYS A 20 -39.77 18.94 -7.21
CA LYS A 20 -38.99 18.31 -6.14
C LYS A 20 -37.69 17.75 -6.71
N GLY A 21 -36.61 17.80 -5.93
CA GLY A 21 -35.34 17.16 -6.26
C GLY A 21 -35.48 15.64 -6.26
N GLU A 22 -34.62 15.00 -7.02
CA GLU A 22 -34.47 13.55 -6.97
C GLU A 22 -33.90 13.13 -5.62
N MET A 23 -34.32 11.96 -5.13
CA MET A 23 -33.67 11.37 -3.94
C MET A 23 -32.24 11.00 -4.27
N GLY A 24 -31.30 11.45 -3.44
CA GLY A 24 -29.90 11.08 -3.59
C GLY A 24 -29.70 9.58 -3.38
N GLU A 25 -28.84 8.98 -4.18
CA GLU A 25 -28.45 7.58 -4.04
C GLU A 25 -27.47 7.43 -2.89
N LYS A 26 -27.63 6.36 -2.09
CA LYS A 26 -26.71 6.02 -1.00
C LYS A 26 -25.94 4.77 -1.39
N PHE A 27 -24.61 4.88 -1.49
CA PHE A 27 -23.74 3.75 -1.77
C PHE A 27 -22.92 3.41 -0.56
N LYS A 28 -22.73 2.11 -0.35
CA LYS A 28 -21.76 1.59 0.61
C LYS A 28 -20.51 1.20 -0.18
N ILE A 29 -19.46 2.00 -0.03
CA ILE A 29 -18.21 1.80 -0.77
C ILE A 29 -17.23 1.09 0.16
N LYS A 30 -16.59 0.01 -0.34
CA LYS A 30 -15.42 -0.60 0.28
C LYS A 30 -14.19 -0.07 -0.43
N VAL A 31 -13.39 0.71 0.29
CA VAL A 31 -12.13 1.25 -0.24
C VAL A 31 -11.00 0.38 0.27
N GLU A 32 -10.15 -0.10 -0.63
CA GLU A 32 -8.95 -0.85 -0.32
C GLU A 32 -7.71 -0.08 -0.77
N LEU A 33 -6.84 0.27 0.20
CA LEU A 33 -5.58 0.94 -0.10
C LEU A 33 -4.55 -0.13 -0.53
N GLN A 34 -4.11 -0.09 -1.78
CA GLN A 34 -3.22 -1.11 -2.34
C GLN A 34 -1.73 -0.80 -2.20
N VAL A 35 -1.34 0.45 -1.99
CA VAL A 35 0.08 0.83 -1.86
C VAL A 35 0.47 0.87 -0.39
N LEU A 36 1.45 0.04 -0.01
CA LEU A 36 1.95 -0.03 1.36
C LEU A 36 3.20 0.81 1.56
N ALA A 37 4.23 0.57 0.76
CA ALA A 37 5.53 1.23 0.89
C ALA A 37 6.27 1.26 -0.45
N ASP A 38 7.18 2.23 -0.59
CA ASP A 38 8.11 2.29 -1.72
C ASP A 38 9.26 1.30 -1.54
N VAL A 39 9.65 1.07 -0.29
CA VAL A 39 10.82 0.30 0.12
C VAL A 39 10.43 -0.76 1.13
N GLY A 40 10.83 -2.00 0.89
CA GLY A 40 10.66 -3.12 1.82
C GLY A 40 11.97 -3.52 2.47
N LEU A 41 12.02 -3.58 3.81
CA LEU A 41 13.16 -4.15 4.53
C LEU A 41 13.03 -5.65 4.65
N LEU A 42 14.05 -6.37 4.21
CA LEU A 42 14.19 -7.82 4.30
C LEU A 42 15.32 -8.17 5.26
N GLY A 43 15.23 -9.29 5.92
CA GLY A 43 16.29 -9.74 6.81
C GLY A 43 15.76 -10.66 7.90
N TYR A 44 16.67 -11.42 8.52
CA TYR A 44 16.38 -12.29 9.66
C TYR A 44 15.74 -11.52 10.82
N PRO A 45 15.06 -12.21 11.74
CA PRO A 45 14.68 -11.60 13.02
C PRO A 45 15.90 -11.01 13.73
N SER A 46 15.69 -9.93 14.46
CA SER A 46 16.71 -9.28 15.29
C SER A 46 17.93 -8.68 14.55
N VAL A 47 17.94 -8.65 13.20
CA VAL A 47 19.01 -7.94 12.46
C VAL A 47 18.95 -6.42 12.57
N GLY A 48 17.87 -5.88 13.16
CA GLY A 48 17.68 -4.46 13.42
C GLY A 48 16.82 -3.71 12.39
N LYS A 49 15.94 -4.39 11.63
CA LYS A 49 15.02 -3.74 10.68
C LYS A 49 14.18 -2.64 11.31
N SER A 50 13.48 -2.96 12.40
CA SER A 50 12.63 -1.99 13.12
C SER A 50 13.43 -0.85 13.72
N THR A 51 14.67 -1.12 14.15
CA THR A 51 15.60 -0.08 14.63
C THR A 51 16.00 0.86 13.50
N ILE A 52 16.30 0.33 12.31
CA ILE A 52 16.59 1.12 11.11
C ILE A 52 15.41 2.03 10.79
N ILE A 53 14.19 1.48 10.71
CA ILE A 53 12.99 2.29 10.43
C ILE A 53 12.84 3.42 11.44
N SER A 54 12.98 3.12 12.73
CA SER A 54 12.87 4.12 13.78
C SER A 54 13.96 5.20 13.70
N ALA A 55 15.16 4.82 13.26
CA ALA A 55 16.30 5.72 13.17
C ALA A 55 16.27 6.62 11.92
N ILE A 56 15.71 6.16 10.80
CA ILE A 56 15.64 6.94 9.56
C ILE A 56 14.31 7.69 9.38
N SER A 57 13.28 7.33 10.13
CA SER A 57 11.93 7.91 10.00
C SER A 57 11.83 9.26 10.68
N ASN A 58 11.21 10.24 10.03
CA ASN A 58 10.99 11.58 10.58
C ASN A 58 9.83 11.66 11.59
N ALA A 59 9.02 10.62 11.67
CA ALA A 59 7.92 10.49 12.61
C ALA A 59 8.00 9.12 13.31
N LYS A 60 7.40 8.99 14.49
CA LYS A 60 7.31 7.66 15.14
C LYS A 60 6.73 6.65 14.15
N ALA A 61 7.45 5.56 13.94
CA ALA A 61 7.00 4.46 13.11
C ALA A 61 5.59 4.03 13.54
N LYS A 62 4.66 3.96 12.60
CA LYS A 62 3.29 3.55 12.88
C LYS A 62 3.15 2.08 12.60
N ILE A 63 2.60 1.36 13.57
CA ILE A 63 2.15 -0.01 13.35
C ILE A 63 0.82 0.08 12.61
N ALA A 64 0.77 -0.45 11.40
CA ALA A 64 -0.45 -0.47 10.62
C ALA A 64 -1.15 -1.83 10.78
N ALA A 65 -2.35 -1.81 11.38
CA ALA A 65 -3.20 -2.99 11.48
C ALA A 65 -3.98 -3.15 10.17
N TYR A 66 -3.58 -4.08 9.33
CA TYR A 66 -4.33 -4.43 8.12
C TYR A 66 -5.22 -5.65 8.42
N HIS A 67 -6.50 -5.57 8.05
CA HIS A 67 -7.49 -6.63 8.30
C HIS A 67 -7.16 -7.99 7.67
N PHE A 68 -6.18 -8.05 6.80
CA PHE A 68 -5.75 -9.25 6.06
C PHE A 68 -4.34 -9.71 6.40
N THR A 69 -3.67 -9.13 7.41
CA THR A 69 -2.36 -9.58 7.89
C THR A 69 -2.44 -10.00 9.34
N THR A 70 -1.90 -11.16 9.64
CA THR A 70 -1.70 -11.63 11.03
C THR A 70 -0.50 -10.94 11.69
N LEU A 71 0.39 -10.35 10.87
CA LEU A 71 1.56 -9.59 11.30
C LEU A 71 1.35 -8.12 10.91
N ASN A 72 1.51 -7.22 11.86
CA ASN A 72 1.37 -5.79 11.65
C ASN A 72 2.71 -5.20 11.20
N PRO A 73 2.86 -4.79 9.91
CA PRO A 73 4.09 -4.18 9.46
C PRO A 73 4.30 -2.82 10.13
N GLN A 74 5.55 -2.53 10.46
CA GLN A 74 5.94 -1.18 10.87
C GLN A 74 6.22 -0.34 9.64
N LEU A 75 5.61 0.83 9.59
CA LEU A 75 5.80 1.79 8.51
C LEU A 75 6.54 3.02 9.02
N GLY A 76 7.54 3.46 8.29
CA GLY A 76 8.26 4.70 8.53
C GLY A 76 8.21 5.61 7.31
N MET A 77 7.92 6.89 7.52
CA MET A 77 8.03 7.91 6.49
C MET A 77 9.39 8.61 6.62
N VAL A 78 10.17 8.56 5.57
CA VAL A 78 11.47 9.22 5.46
C VAL A 78 11.32 10.45 4.57
N ARG A 79 11.74 11.61 5.07
CA ARG A 79 11.76 12.87 4.31
C ARG A 79 13.21 13.32 4.14
N MET A 80 13.55 13.69 2.93
CA MET A 80 14.86 14.22 2.57
C MET A 80 14.65 15.40 1.61
N ASP A 81 14.88 16.62 2.09
CA ASP A 81 14.64 17.85 1.37
C ASP A 81 13.19 17.92 0.82
N GLU A 82 13.01 17.93 -0.50
CA GLU A 82 11.69 17.94 -1.16
C GLU A 82 11.15 16.54 -1.44
N ASP A 83 11.98 15.50 -1.29
CA ASP A 83 11.61 14.11 -1.56
C ASP A 83 11.15 13.37 -0.29
N SER A 84 10.27 12.40 -0.47
CA SER A 84 9.85 11.51 0.60
C SER A 84 9.53 10.12 0.07
N PHE A 85 9.75 9.11 0.91
CA PHE A 85 9.39 7.73 0.62
C PHE A 85 8.94 6.99 1.87
N VAL A 86 8.18 5.93 1.69
CA VAL A 86 7.68 5.09 2.77
C VAL A 86 8.48 3.78 2.81
N VAL A 87 8.95 3.44 4.01
CA VAL A 87 9.67 2.18 4.27
C VAL A 87 8.78 1.28 5.12
N ALA A 88 8.69 0.01 4.77
CA ALA A 88 7.99 -1.00 5.55
C ALA A 88 8.96 -2.06 6.10
N ASP A 89 8.81 -2.40 7.37
CA ASP A 89 9.36 -3.66 7.89
C ASP A 89 8.51 -4.80 7.34
N LEU A 90 9.18 -5.75 6.73
CA LEU A 90 8.56 -6.94 6.18
C LEU A 90 8.87 -8.13 7.12
N PRO A 91 8.15 -8.28 8.25
CA PRO A 91 8.38 -9.38 9.18
C PRO A 91 7.86 -10.68 8.58
N GLY A 92 8.49 -11.81 8.88
CA GLY A 92 7.90 -13.13 8.65
C GLY A 92 8.24 -13.84 7.36
N LEU A 93 9.22 -13.38 6.55
CA LEU A 93 9.73 -14.18 5.43
C LEU A 93 10.30 -15.52 5.91
N ILE A 94 10.96 -15.54 7.05
CA ILE A 94 11.73 -16.69 7.53
C ILE A 94 11.02 -17.49 8.62
N GLU A 95 10.19 -16.86 9.45
CA GLU A 95 9.66 -17.52 10.64
C GLU A 95 8.64 -18.63 10.36
N ASN A 96 8.03 -18.68 9.15
CA ASN A 96 6.96 -19.63 8.85
C ASN A 96 6.98 -20.23 7.44
N ALA A 97 7.99 -19.99 6.62
CA ALA A 97 8.03 -20.50 5.24
C ALA A 97 8.12 -22.05 5.22
N HIS A 98 8.78 -22.66 6.20
CA HIS A 98 8.89 -24.11 6.32
C HIS A 98 7.73 -24.80 7.04
N LEU A 99 6.78 -24.05 7.60
CA LEU A 99 5.60 -24.61 8.27
C LEU A 99 4.40 -24.83 7.34
N GLY A 100 4.50 -24.50 6.05
CA GLY A 100 3.45 -24.77 5.06
C GLY A 100 2.11 -24.09 5.33
N VAL A 101 2.04 -23.21 6.32
CA VAL A 101 0.81 -22.51 6.70
C VAL A 101 0.72 -21.22 5.88
N GLY A 102 -0.31 -21.06 5.08
CA GLY A 102 -0.57 -20.02 4.08
C GLY A 102 -0.45 -18.54 4.48
N LEU A 103 0.26 -18.23 5.56
CA LEU A 103 0.60 -16.89 6.04
C LEU A 103 1.61 -16.18 5.13
N GLY A 104 2.51 -16.93 4.46
CA GLY A 104 3.52 -16.38 3.56
C GLY A 104 2.92 -15.67 2.33
N ILE A 105 1.86 -16.20 1.74
CA ILE A 105 1.31 -15.69 0.47
C ILE A 105 0.68 -14.30 0.62
N GLN A 106 -0.02 -14.01 1.72
CA GLN A 106 -0.64 -12.71 1.94
C GLN A 106 0.41 -11.62 2.22
N PHE A 107 1.46 -11.98 2.93
CA PHE A 107 2.56 -11.11 3.25
C PHE A 107 3.40 -10.75 2.01
N LEU A 108 3.64 -11.70 1.15
CA LEU A 108 4.46 -11.53 -0.05
C LEU A 108 3.80 -10.61 -1.09
N ARG A 109 2.46 -10.48 -1.07
CA ARG A 109 1.74 -9.43 -1.81
C ARG A 109 2.18 -8.01 -1.40
N HIS A 110 2.72 -7.83 -0.21
CA HIS A 110 3.27 -6.54 0.23
C HIS A 110 4.67 -6.32 -0.34
N VAL A 111 5.48 -7.38 -0.42
CA VAL A 111 6.80 -7.33 -1.07
C VAL A 111 6.65 -7.00 -2.56
N GLU A 112 5.68 -7.61 -3.24
CA GLU A 112 5.38 -7.35 -4.65
C GLU A 112 5.09 -5.88 -4.96
N ARG A 113 4.68 -5.11 -3.96
CA ARG A 113 4.32 -3.69 -4.11
C ARG A 113 5.47 -2.74 -3.80
N CYS A 114 6.55 -3.23 -3.19
CA CYS A 114 7.74 -2.43 -2.95
C CYS A 114 8.57 -2.30 -4.23
N ARG A 115 8.99 -1.08 -4.54
CA ARG A 115 9.83 -0.79 -5.73
C ARG A 115 11.28 -1.18 -5.54
N VAL A 116 11.77 -1.02 -4.31
CA VAL A 116 13.16 -1.29 -3.91
C VAL A 116 13.15 -2.18 -2.67
N LEU A 117 14.04 -3.13 -2.64
CA LEU A 117 14.23 -4.02 -1.48
C LEU A 117 15.54 -3.67 -0.79
N VAL A 118 15.50 -3.51 0.52
CA VAL A 118 16.68 -3.30 1.36
C VAL A 118 16.91 -4.56 2.17
N HIS A 119 17.95 -5.29 1.82
CA HIS A 119 18.33 -6.53 2.47
C HIS A 119 19.28 -6.26 3.63
N VAL A 120 18.78 -6.37 4.85
CA VAL A 120 19.52 -6.09 6.09
C VAL A 120 20.15 -7.38 6.59
N VAL A 121 21.47 -7.36 6.72
CA VAL A 121 22.27 -8.47 7.26
C VAL A 121 23.00 -7.99 8.52
N SER A 122 22.97 -8.82 9.58
CA SER A 122 23.64 -8.48 10.84
C SER A 122 25.10 -8.94 10.82
N MET A 123 26.02 -8.05 11.16
CA MET A 123 27.43 -8.41 11.33
C MET A 123 27.72 -9.05 12.70
N GLU A 124 26.72 -9.16 13.56
CA GLU A 124 26.79 -9.94 14.81
C GLU A 124 26.76 -11.46 14.54
N ASN A 125 26.01 -11.90 13.54
CA ASN A 125 25.84 -13.32 13.22
C ASN A 125 27.16 -13.99 12.81
N GLU A 126 27.25 -15.31 12.96
CA GLU A 126 28.46 -16.06 12.64
C GLU A 126 28.79 -16.02 11.15
N ASP A 127 27.81 -16.26 10.29
CA ASP A 127 27.97 -16.24 8.83
C ASP A 127 26.94 -15.33 8.14
N PRO A 128 27.23 -14.03 7.99
CA PRO A 128 26.37 -13.09 7.31
C PRO A 128 26.07 -13.43 5.84
N TYR A 129 26.96 -14.19 5.18
CA TYR A 129 26.77 -14.58 3.79
C TYR A 129 25.72 -15.68 3.64
N GLN A 130 25.71 -16.66 4.54
CA GLN A 130 24.66 -17.69 4.55
C GLN A 130 23.29 -17.10 4.86
N ASP A 131 23.21 -16.15 5.78
CA ASP A 131 21.98 -15.42 6.06
C ASP A 131 21.43 -14.70 4.79
N TYR A 132 22.32 -14.03 4.09
CA TYR A 132 21.99 -13.37 2.83
C TYR A 132 21.46 -14.36 1.77
N LEU A 133 22.15 -15.51 1.61
CA LEU A 133 21.74 -16.53 0.65
C LEU A 133 20.40 -17.17 0.99
N ALA A 134 20.14 -17.45 2.27
CA ALA A 134 18.90 -18.07 2.71
C ALA A 134 17.68 -17.21 2.38
N ILE A 135 17.76 -15.90 2.65
CA ILE A 135 16.67 -14.98 2.31
C ILE A 135 16.45 -14.88 0.81
N ASN A 136 17.52 -14.78 0.01
CA ASN A 136 17.36 -14.74 -1.45
C ASN A 136 16.76 -16.05 -2.00
N LYS A 137 17.10 -17.19 -1.39
CA LYS A 137 16.50 -18.48 -1.75
C LYS A 137 15.01 -18.51 -1.44
N GLU A 138 14.58 -17.98 -0.30
CA GLU A 138 13.17 -17.88 0.05
C GLU A 138 12.39 -16.95 -0.89
N LEU A 139 12.98 -15.79 -1.23
CA LEU A 139 12.39 -14.90 -2.24
C LEU A 139 12.21 -15.59 -3.58
N ALA A 140 13.22 -16.35 -4.04
CA ALA A 140 13.17 -17.09 -5.29
C ALA A 140 12.11 -18.19 -5.29
N LEU A 141 11.93 -18.89 -4.17
CA LEU A 141 10.92 -19.94 -4.03
C LEU A 141 9.50 -19.37 -4.10
N TYR A 142 9.34 -18.10 -3.73
CA TYR A 142 8.04 -17.44 -3.80
C TYR A 142 7.77 -16.85 -5.17
N ASP A 143 8.66 -15.99 -5.67
CA ASP A 143 8.57 -15.34 -6.96
C ASP A 143 9.97 -14.92 -7.44
N GLU A 144 10.41 -15.54 -8.53
CA GLU A 144 11.71 -15.22 -9.15
C GLU A 144 11.79 -13.76 -9.62
N GLU A 145 10.65 -13.12 -9.93
CA GLU A 145 10.64 -11.72 -10.34
C GLU A 145 11.09 -10.77 -9.23
N LEU A 146 10.92 -11.16 -7.96
CA LEU A 146 11.38 -10.36 -6.82
C LEU A 146 12.91 -10.23 -6.77
N LEU A 147 13.63 -11.23 -7.27
CA LEU A 147 15.10 -11.17 -7.36
C LEU A 147 15.59 -10.17 -8.41
N ASN A 148 14.76 -9.86 -9.41
CA ASN A 148 15.08 -8.88 -10.46
C ASN A 148 14.89 -7.44 -9.99
N ARG A 149 14.26 -7.22 -8.83
CA ARG A 149 14.09 -5.88 -8.28
C ARG A 149 15.41 -5.32 -7.77
N PRO A 150 15.58 -3.99 -7.82
CA PRO A 150 16.72 -3.34 -7.21
C PRO A 150 16.85 -3.70 -5.74
N GLN A 151 17.99 -4.29 -5.36
CA GLN A 151 18.32 -4.66 -3.99
C GLN A 151 19.49 -3.83 -3.49
N ILE A 152 19.31 -3.18 -2.34
CA ILE A 152 20.37 -2.51 -1.58
C ILE A 152 20.74 -3.43 -0.42
N ILE A 153 22.02 -3.78 -0.28
CA ILE A 153 22.48 -4.64 0.80
C ILE A 153 23.01 -3.76 1.92
N VAL A 154 22.54 -4.00 3.11
CA VAL A 154 22.92 -3.27 4.32
C VAL A 154 23.57 -4.22 5.31
N ALA A 155 24.81 -3.92 5.68
CA ALA A 155 25.52 -4.59 6.75
C ALA A 155 25.31 -3.79 8.05
N ASN A 156 24.39 -4.26 8.89
CA ASN A 156 24.03 -3.59 10.15
C ASN A 156 24.80 -4.16 11.33
N LYS A 157 24.76 -3.44 12.45
CA LYS A 157 25.49 -3.73 13.70
C LYS A 157 27.01 -3.67 13.54
N MET A 158 27.47 -2.62 12.83
CA MET A 158 28.90 -2.37 12.68
C MET A 158 29.59 -1.95 13.99
N ASP A 159 28.81 -1.70 15.03
CA ASP A 159 29.28 -1.40 16.40
C ASP A 159 29.73 -2.62 17.18
N VAL A 160 29.46 -3.83 16.69
CA VAL A 160 29.84 -5.09 17.36
C VAL A 160 31.29 -5.45 17.07
N GLU A 161 31.98 -6.01 18.05
CA GLU A 161 33.37 -6.48 17.92
C GLU A 161 33.52 -7.53 16.80
N GLY A 162 34.52 -7.37 15.94
CA GLY A 162 34.78 -8.28 14.81
C GLY A 162 33.90 -7.98 13.57
N ALA A 163 32.99 -6.99 13.61
CA ALA A 163 32.11 -6.67 12.50
C ALA A 163 32.85 -6.27 11.21
N GLU A 164 33.99 -5.57 11.32
CA GLU A 164 34.80 -5.18 10.17
C GLU A 164 35.42 -6.36 9.42
N GLU A 165 35.86 -7.39 10.15
CA GLU A 165 36.43 -8.60 9.56
C GLU A 165 35.35 -9.38 8.81
N LYS A 166 34.18 -9.54 9.43
CA LYS A 166 33.02 -10.18 8.82
C LYS A 166 32.56 -9.42 7.59
N LEU A 167 32.52 -8.08 7.64
CA LEU A 167 32.19 -7.25 6.48
C LEU A 167 33.20 -7.45 5.34
N LYS A 168 34.52 -7.54 5.63
CA LYS A 168 35.52 -7.82 4.59
C LYS A 168 35.31 -9.18 3.95
N ALA A 169 35.00 -10.21 4.74
CA ALA A 169 34.67 -11.54 4.23
C ALA A 169 33.38 -11.52 3.39
N PHE A 170 32.34 -10.87 3.88
CA PHE A 170 31.07 -10.72 3.19
C PHE A 170 31.23 -10.01 1.83
N LYS A 171 31.98 -8.92 1.76
CA LYS A 171 32.29 -8.19 0.52
C LYS A 171 33.05 -9.04 -0.50
N LYS A 172 33.90 -9.98 -0.07
CA LYS A 172 34.63 -10.87 -1.02
C LYS A 172 33.67 -11.76 -1.81
N HIS A 173 32.57 -12.20 -1.21
CA HIS A 173 31.55 -13.02 -1.86
C HIS A 173 30.65 -12.22 -2.81
N LEU A 174 30.44 -10.93 -2.52
CA LEU A 174 29.49 -10.05 -3.24
C LEU A 174 30.21 -8.93 -4.02
N LYS A 175 31.27 -9.25 -4.75
CA LYS A 175 32.18 -8.29 -5.44
C LYS A 175 31.47 -7.29 -6.37
N LYS A 176 30.27 -7.61 -6.88
CA LYS A 176 29.51 -6.78 -7.84
C LYS A 176 28.36 -6.00 -7.21
N LYS A 177 28.11 -6.15 -5.91
CA LYS A 177 26.98 -5.50 -5.23
C LYS A 177 27.49 -4.45 -4.25
N THR A 178 26.83 -3.32 -4.21
CA THR A 178 27.10 -2.27 -3.22
C THR A 178 26.57 -2.69 -1.86
N ILE A 179 27.44 -2.68 -0.85
CA ILE A 179 27.10 -3.02 0.54
C ILE A 179 27.34 -1.79 1.38
N ILE A 180 26.30 -1.32 2.07
CA ILE A 180 26.34 -0.15 2.93
C ILE A 180 26.51 -0.62 4.38
N PRO A 181 27.67 -0.36 5.01
CA PRO A 181 27.87 -0.66 6.42
C PRO A 181 27.22 0.44 7.27
N ILE A 182 26.37 0.03 8.22
CA ILE A 182 25.70 0.94 9.14
C ILE A 182 25.73 0.42 10.58
N SER A 183 25.57 1.33 11.53
CA SER A 183 25.08 0.98 12.85
C SER A 183 23.80 1.78 13.12
N ALA A 184 22.68 1.05 13.12
CA ALA A 184 21.38 1.66 13.42
C ALA A 184 21.30 2.16 14.86
N MET A 185 21.98 1.46 15.79
CA MET A 185 22.04 1.83 17.21
C MET A 185 22.79 3.14 17.43
N ASN A 186 23.95 3.29 16.77
CA ASN A 186 24.83 4.45 16.91
C ASN A 186 24.55 5.54 15.86
N HIS A 187 23.48 5.41 15.05
CA HIS A 187 23.12 6.32 13.96
C HIS A 187 24.25 6.56 12.95
N GLN A 188 25.12 5.56 12.71
CA GLN A 188 26.24 5.67 11.78
C GLN A 188 25.81 5.31 10.35
N ASN A 189 26.22 6.13 9.37
CA ASN A 189 25.98 5.95 7.94
C ASN A 189 24.50 5.84 7.50
N LEU A 190 23.56 6.27 8.34
CA LEU A 190 22.13 6.23 8.00
C LEU A 190 21.77 7.20 6.87
N ASP A 191 22.43 8.35 6.80
CA ASP A 191 22.22 9.30 5.71
C ASP A 191 22.67 8.72 4.36
N MET A 192 23.80 8.01 4.33
CA MET A 192 24.25 7.29 3.14
C MET A 192 23.21 6.27 2.66
N LEU A 193 22.59 5.54 3.60
CA LEU A 193 21.51 4.61 3.29
C LEU A 193 20.30 5.32 2.69
N LYS A 194 19.85 6.43 3.31
CA LYS A 194 18.71 7.22 2.80
C LYS A 194 18.96 7.75 1.39
N TYR A 195 20.16 8.28 1.12
CA TYR A 195 20.51 8.77 -0.22
C TYR A 195 20.55 7.65 -1.26
N GLU A 196 21.09 6.49 -0.93
CA GLU A 196 21.14 5.35 -1.86
C GLU A 196 19.73 4.83 -2.17
N ILE A 197 18.85 4.75 -1.16
CA ILE A 197 17.45 4.38 -1.35
C ILE A 197 16.78 5.39 -2.30
N LEU A 198 16.92 6.69 -2.04
CA LEU A 198 16.30 7.73 -2.85
C LEU A 198 16.80 7.70 -4.29
N ASN A 199 18.11 7.55 -4.51
CA ASN A 199 18.70 7.46 -5.84
C ASN A 199 18.18 6.23 -6.59
N THR A 200 18.09 5.09 -5.92
CA THR A 200 17.55 3.86 -6.51
C THR A 200 16.07 4.03 -6.86
N LEU A 201 15.28 4.68 -6.00
CA LEU A 201 13.87 4.97 -6.27
C LEU A 201 13.68 5.91 -7.46
N LYS A 202 14.57 6.89 -7.67
CA LYS A 202 14.48 7.83 -8.80
C LYS A 202 14.66 7.16 -10.16
N VAL A 203 15.48 6.12 -10.22
CA VAL A 203 15.74 5.37 -11.47
C VAL A 203 14.80 4.19 -11.65
N THR A 204 14.10 3.74 -10.58
CA THR A 204 13.17 2.61 -10.64
C THR A 204 11.77 3.10 -11.00
N PRO A 205 11.13 2.57 -12.05
CA PRO A 205 9.78 2.98 -12.43
C PRO A 205 8.78 2.71 -11.31
N LYS A 206 7.71 3.50 -11.25
CA LYS A 206 6.58 3.22 -10.36
C LYS A 206 5.87 1.96 -10.83
N ILE A 207 5.51 1.11 -9.89
CA ILE A 207 4.72 -0.09 -10.20
C ILE A 207 3.31 0.39 -10.56
N GLU A 208 2.91 0.19 -11.81
CA GLU A 208 1.54 0.41 -12.22
C GLU A 208 0.69 -0.74 -11.67
N VAL A 209 -0.15 -0.44 -10.72
CA VAL A 209 -1.16 -1.39 -10.26
C VAL A 209 -2.20 -1.47 -11.37
N LYS A 210 -2.30 -2.62 -12.04
CA LYS A 210 -3.42 -2.88 -12.94
C LYS A 210 -4.70 -2.88 -12.10
N VAL A 211 -5.38 -1.75 -12.11
CA VAL A 211 -6.72 -1.66 -11.55
C VAL A 211 -7.62 -2.33 -12.59
N ASP A 212 -8.27 -3.43 -12.22
CA ASP A 212 -9.42 -3.88 -12.98
C ASP A 212 -10.48 -2.78 -12.84
N GLU A 213 -10.49 -1.86 -13.80
CA GLU A 213 -11.51 -0.83 -13.90
C GLU A 213 -12.84 -1.54 -14.14
N LYS A 214 -13.54 -1.86 -13.07
CA LYS A 214 -14.98 -2.11 -13.17
C LYS A 214 -15.62 -0.76 -13.48
N VAL A 215 -15.74 -0.47 -14.76
CA VAL A 215 -16.52 0.67 -15.23
C VAL A 215 -17.96 0.39 -14.83
N TYR A 216 -18.39 1.03 -13.77
CA TYR A 216 -19.80 1.07 -13.43
C TYR A 216 -20.46 2.02 -14.43
N THR A 217 -21.00 1.50 -15.52
CA THR A 217 -21.90 2.26 -16.37
C THR A 217 -23.17 2.49 -15.57
N TYR A 218 -23.47 3.77 -15.33
CA TYR A 218 -24.76 4.17 -14.83
C TYR A 218 -25.80 3.74 -15.87
N ASN A 219 -26.47 2.63 -15.61
CA ASN A 219 -27.67 2.29 -16.37
C ASN A 219 -28.76 3.21 -15.79
N GLU A 220 -29.14 4.23 -16.54
CA GLU A 220 -30.41 4.91 -16.29
C GLU A 220 -31.47 3.83 -16.18
N LYS A 221 -31.95 3.57 -14.95
CA LYS A 221 -33.16 2.80 -14.79
C LYS A 221 -34.20 3.61 -15.54
N LYS A 222 -34.66 3.09 -16.68
CA LYS A 222 -35.86 3.64 -17.34
C LYS A 222 -36.90 3.64 -16.25
N GLU A 223 -37.21 4.84 -15.75
CA GLU A 223 -38.30 5.00 -14.81
C GLU A 223 -39.53 4.42 -15.45
N SER A 224 -40.14 3.45 -14.78
CA SER A 224 -41.42 2.90 -15.21
C SER A 224 -42.39 4.06 -15.14
N ASP A 225 -42.92 4.43 -16.32
CA ASP A 225 -44.08 5.32 -16.39
C ASP A 225 -45.11 4.80 -15.37
N PHE A 226 -45.92 5.66 -14.83
CA PHE A 226 -46.92 5.32 -13.82
C PHE A 226 -47.71 4.06 -14.14
N ILE A 227 -48.08 3.31 -13.13
CA ILE A 227 -48.97 2.14 -13.22
C ILE A 227 -50.35 2.59 -12.77
N ILE A 228 -51.37 2.42 -13.63
CA ILE A 228 -52.75 2.70 -13.30
C ILE A 228 -53.44 1.38 -12.97
N LYS A 229 -53.97 1.21 -11.77
CA LYS A 229 -54.83 0.10 -11.37
C LYS A 229 -56.20 0.62 -11.07
N LYS A 230 -57.24 -0.05 -11.62
CA LYS A 230 -58.64 0.26 -11.33
C LYS A 230 -59.05 -0.65 -10.15
N GLY A 231 -59.47 -0.05 -9.04
CA GLY A 231 -60.06 -0.73 -7.90
C GLY A 231 -61.49 -1.22 -8.19
N ASP A 232 -61.96 -2.17 -7.41
CA ASP A 232 -63.32 -2.74 -7.53
C ASP A 232 -64.39 -1.70 -7.17
N ASP A 233 -64.03 -0.62 -6.52
CA ASP A 233 -64.83 0.55 -6.17
C ASP A 233 -64.92 1.58 -7.30
N GLY A 234 -64.28 1.31 -8.44
CA GLY A 234 -64.27 2.23 -9.59
C GLY A 234 -63.25 3.37 -9.47
N ILE A 235 -62.44 3.40 -8.40
CA ILE A 235 -61.38 4.38 -8.20
C ILE A 235 -60.11 3.89 -8.92
N PHE A 236 -59.35 4.82 -9.52
CA PHE A 236 -58.09 4.51 -10.17
C PHE A 236 -56.91 4.85 -9.25
N ASP A 237 -56.16 3.87 -8.85
CA ASP A 237 -54.88 4.04 -8.15
C ASP A 237 -53.77 4.21 -9.16
N ILE A 238 -53.10 5.37 -9.10
CA ILE A 238 -51.95 5.64 -9.96
C ILE A 238 -50.71 5.62 -9.07
N THR A 239 -49.80 4.70 -9.37
CA THR A 239 -48.52 4.57 -8.66
C THR A 239 -47.35 4.62 -9.64
N GLY A 240 -46.27 5.26 -9.27
CA GLY A 240 -45.04 5.33 -10.09
C GLY A 240 -44.09 6.40 -9.56
N ASP A 241 -42.80 6.17 -9.73
CA ASP A 241 -41.74 7.05 -9.23
C ASP A 241 -41.81 8.46 -9.84
N LYS A 242 -42.35 8.56 -11.04
CA LYS A 242 -42.53 9.84 -11.76
C LYS A 242 -43.64 10.73 -11.16
N LEU A 243 -44.65 10.12 -10.56
CA LEU A 243 -45.74 10.83 -9.88
C LEU A 243 -45.27 11.50 -8.59
N TYR A 244 -44.41 10.85 -7.82
CA TYR A 244 -43.84 11.44 -6.59
C TYR A 244 -42.97 12.69 -6.85
N ARG A 245 -42.61 12.95 -8.10
CA ARG A 245 -41.87 14.16 -8.51
C ARG A 245 -42.80 15.34 -8.85
N LEU A 246 -44.03 15.03 -9.20
CA LEU A 246 -44.99 16.06 -9.64
C LEU A 246 -45.81 16.61 -8.46
N PHE A 247 -45.94 15.86 -7.39
CA PHE A 247 -46.64 16.22 -6.16
C PHE A 247 -45.69 16.06 -4.96
#